data_dc45914d62a77ee1a99ae2013cd9789d
#
_entry.id   dc45914d62a77ee1a99ae2013cd9789d
#
_cell.length_a   1.000
_cell.length_b   1.000
_cell.length_c   1.000
_cell.angle_alpha   90.00
_cell.angle_beta   90.00
_cell.angle_gamma   90.00
#
_symmetry.space_group_name_H-M   'P 1'
#
loop_
_entity.id
_entity.type
_entity.pdbx_description
1 polymer ?
#
loop_
_entity_poly.entity_id
_entity_poly.type
_entity_poly.pdbx_seq_one_letter_code
_entity_poly.pdbx_strand_id
1 'polypeptide(L)'
;MNRPFSGLNRTECVSLMKHYPLSIGILAGQWLRLGEYQQDLRALEQPVLHLDLMDGHFCPQFTVGPWAIAQLPQQMIKDVHLMVDNPWPVVQASVKAGAHCVTLQVENTPHLHHMLHWLGEQNAEVSGGTMPVLRGISLCPATPLEHILPIIEDVEIVQILAVNPGYGSKLSRSALLRRAAQVVALLNAAGKRDAILLAVDGSLNLEELPEIIASGVDRVVSGSALFRNDALADNISRWLTTIHSAK
;
A
#
# COMPACT_ATOMS: atom_id res chain seq x y z
N MET A 1 -11.21 14.46 -13.16
CA MET A 1 -10.25 14.31 -14.29
C MET A 1 -9.09 13.46 -13.79
N ASN A 2 -9.06 12.17 -14.15
CA ASN A 2 -7.91 11.32 -13.85
C ASN A 2 -6.68 11.89 -14.58
N ARG A 3 -5.77 12.53 -13.86
CA ARG A 3 -4.46 12.85 -14.42
C ARG A 3 -3.73 11.53 -14.62
N PRO A 4 -3.31 11.18 -15.83
CA PRO A 4 -2.52 9.97 -16.05
C PRO A 4 -1.21 10.09 -15.27
N PHE A 5 -0.76 9.00 -14.66
CA PHE A 5 0.57 8.90 -14.02
C PHE A 5 1.72 8.95 -15.05
N SER A 6 1.38 8.90 -16.33
CA SER A 6 2.35 8.87 -17.43
C SER A 6 3.25 10.11 -17.45
N GLY A 7 4.55 9.88 -17.52
CA GLY A 7 5.56 10.93 -17.62
C GLY A 7 5.84 11.71 -16.35
N LEU A 8 5.22 11.36 -15.22
CA LEU A 8 5.49 11.97 -13.92
C LEU A 8 6.80 11.43 -13.32
N ASN A 9 7.53 12.27 -12.61
CA ASN A 9 8.60 11.84 -11.74
C ASN A 9 8.07 11.25 -10.42
N ARG A 10 8.95 10.69 -9.56
CA ARG A 10 8.54 10.02 -8.30
C ARG A 10 7.79 10.93 -7.34
N THR A 11 8.26 12.16 -7.14
CA THR A 11 7.63 13.13 -6.24
C THR A 11 6.24 13.50 -6.73
N GLU A 12 6.09 13.71 -8.03
CA GLU A 12 4.78 13.99 -8.66
C GLU A 12 3.84 12.78 -8.54
N CYS A 13 4.36 11.55 -8.72
CA CYS A 13 3.60 10.33 -8.50
C CYS A 13 3.13 10.22 -7.04
N VAL A 14 3.99 10.47 -6.06
CA VAL A 14 3.62 10.46 -4.63
C VAL A 14 2.55 11.52 -4.35
N SER A 15 2.73 12.74 -4.85
CA SER A 15 1.74 13.81 -4.68
C SER A 15 0.37 13.40 -5.25
N LEU A 16 0.35 12.83 -6.45
CA LEU A 16 -0.88 12.33 -7.07
C LEU A 16 -1.47 11.14 -6.27
N MET A 17 -0.63 10.23 -5.79
CA MET A 17 -1.06 9.07 -5.00
C MET A 17 -1.71 9.47 -3.66
N LYS A 18 -1.33 10.61 -3.06
CA LYS A 18 -1.96 11.14 -1.83
C LYS A 18 -3.40 11.61 -2.04
N HIS A 19 -3.83 11.83 -3.29
CA HIS A 19 -5.23 12.10 -3.61
C HIS A 19 -6.11 10.85 -3.60
N TYR A 20 -5.50 9.65 -3.57
CA TYR A 20 -6.19 8.36 -3.45
C TYR A 20 -5.92 7.77 -2.05
N PRO A 21 -6.65 8.22 -1.02
CA PRO A 21 -6.33 7.90 0.37
C PRO A 21 -6.76 6.50 0.80
N LEU A 22 -7.34 5.72 -0.10
CA LEU A 22 -7.78 4.35 0.13
C LEU A 22 -7.13 3.40 -0.89
N SER A 23 -6.42 2.38 -0.41
CA SER A 23 -5.93 1.25 -1.20
C SER A 23 -6.77 0.02 -0.88
N ILE A 24 -7.32 -0.62 -1.92
CA ILE A 24 -8.36 -1.64 -1.77
C ILE A 24 -7.74 -3.02 -1.82
N GLY A 25 -7.71 -3.71 -0.69
CA GLY A 25 -7.22 -5.09 -0.54
C GLY A 25 -8.12 -6.07 -1.29
N ILE A 26 -7.93 -6.17 -2.62
CA ILE A 26 -8.82 -6.88 -3.54
C ILE A 26 -8.91 -8.39 -3.23
N LEU A 27 -7.89 -8.95 -2.61
CA LEU A 27 -7.84 -10.37 -2.26
C LEU A 27 -8.84 -10.76 -1.15
N ALA A 28 -9.40 -9.80 -0.44
CA ALA A 28 -10.43 -10.02 0.56
C ALA A 28 -11.83 -10.24 -0.05
N GLY A 29 -12.01 -9.93 -1.33
CA GLY A 29 -13.25 -10.16 -2.07
C GLY A 29 -13.41 -11.63 -2.49
N GLN A 30 -14.60 -11.98 -2.93
CA GLN A 30 -14.88 -13.30 -3.51
C GLN A 30 -14.20 -13.44 -4.87
N TRP A 31 -13.31 -14.41 -5.01
CA TRP A 31 -12.47 -14.59 -6.21
C TRP A 31 -13.27 -14.71 -7.51
N LEU A 32 -14.39 -15.42 -7.47
CA LEU A 32 -15.26 -15.59 -8.66
C LEU A 32 -15.97 -14.30 -9.08
N ARG A 33 -15.95 -13.26 -8.26
CA ARG A 33 -16.60 -11.97 -8.52
C ARG A 33 -15.61 -10.82 -8.79
N LEU A 34 -14.34 -11.10 -8.96
CA LEU A 34 -13.31 -10.06 -9.18
C LEU A 34 -13.63 -9.17 -10.39
N GLY A 35 -14.24 -9.72 -11.45
CA GLY A 35 -14.65 -8.94 -12.61
C GLY A 35 -15.76 -7.93 -12.30
N GLU A 36 -16.71 -8.27 -11.42
CA GLU A 36 -17.78 -7.37 -10.97
C GLU A 36 -17.21 -6.23 -10.14
N TYR A 37 -16.35 -6.54 -9.17
CA TYR A 37 -15.68 -5.53 -8.34
C TYR A 37 -14.90 -4.51 -9.16
N GLN A 38 -14.25 -4.92 -10.25
CA GLN A 38 -13.55 -4.01 -11.14
C GLN A 38 -14.48 -2.98 -11.79
N GLN A 39 -15.73 -3.32 -12.08
CA GLN A 39 -16.71 -2.37 -12.61
C GLN A 39 -17.10 -1.33 -11.56
N ASP A 40 -17.37 -1.76 -10.33
CA ASP A 40 -17.67 -0.87 -9.21
C ASP A 40 -16.52 0.12 -8.95
N LEU A 41 -15.27 -0.39 -8.94
CA LEU A 41 -14.08 0.43 -8.69
C LEU A 41 -13.84 1.48 -9.76
N ARG A 42 -14.12 1.16 -11.04
CA ARG A 42 -14.05 2.14 -12.13
C ARG A 42 -15.11 3.23 -11.98
N ALA A 43 -16.33 2.86 -11.61
CA ALA A 43 -17.43 3.80 -11.43
C ALA A 43 -17.15 4.79 -10.27
N LEU A 44 -16.41 4.34 -9.25
CA LEU A 44 -16.04 5.16 -8.08
C LEU A 44 -14.72 5.94 -8.27
N GLU A 45 -14.10 5.87 -9.45
CA GLU A 45 -12.79 6.50 -9.71
C GLU A 45 -11.70 6.12 -8.68
N GLN A 46 -11.77 4.87 -8.16
CA GLN A 46 -10.79 4.34 -7.20
C GLN A 46 -9.79 3.43 -7.92
N PRO A 47 -8.65 3.97 -8.34
CA PRO A 47 -7.73 3.23 -9.20
C PRO A 47 -6.74 2.35 -8.43
N VAL A 48 -6.64 2.44 -7.09
CA VAL A 48 -5.56 1.78 -6.34
C VAL A 48 -6.04 0.45 -5.76
N LEU A 49 -5.48 -0.64 -6.26
CA LEU A 49 -5.70 -2.01 -5.79
C LEU A 49 -4.50 -2.49 -5.00
N HIS A 50 -4.73 -2.99 -3.80
CA HIS A 50 -3.72 -3.58 -2.95
C HIS A 50 -3.71 -5.10 -3.04
N LEU A 51 -2.50 -5.66 -3.15
CA LEU A 51 -2.28 -7.10 -3.21
C LEU A 51 -1.23 -7.50 -2.19
N ASP A 52 -1.67 -8.29 -1.21
CA ASP A 52 -0.80 -8.93 -0.23
C ASP A 52 -0.27 -10.26 -0.79
N LEU A 53 1.00 -10.35 -1.14
CA LEU A 53 1.64 -11.59 -1.55
C LEU A 53 2.29 -12.26 -0.33
N MET A 54 1.80 -13.45 0.02
CA MET A 54 2.24 -14.23 1.17
C MET A 54 2.64 -15.64 0.75
N ASP A 55 3.76 -16.15 1.30
CA ASP A 55 4.38 -17.40 0.92
C ASP A 55 4.26 -18.53 1.96
N GLY A 56 3.59 -18.26 3.09
CA GLY A 56 3.47 -19.23 4.20
C GLY A 56 4.74 -19.39 5.05
N HIS A 57 5.82 -18.64 4.76
CA HIS A 57 7.07 -18.66 5.51
C HIS A 57 7.24 -17.38 6.33
N PHE A 58 7.17 -16.21 5.71
CA PHE A 58 7.20 -14.94 6.44
C PHE A 58 6.02 -14.82 7.42
N CYS A 59 4.84 -15.24 6.99
CA CYS A 59 3.65 -15.33 7.83
C CYS A 59 2.88 -16.63 7.52
N PRO A 60 2.04 -17.16 8.45
CA PRO A 60 1.42 -18.48 8.30
C PRO A 60 0.19 -18.45 7.36
N GLN A 61 0.26 -17.68 6.28
CA GLN A 61 -0.79 -17.59 5.28
C GLN A 61 -0.20 -17.63 3.88
N PHE A 62 -0.97 -18.18 2.95
CA PHE A 62 -0.69 -18.13 1.53
C PHE A 62 -1.73 -17.25 0.83
N THR A 63 -1.28 -16.47 -0.14
CA THR A 63 -2.16 -15.75 -1.03
C THR A 63 -1.80 -16.05 -2.48
N VAL A 64 -1.75 -15.03 -3.32
CA VAL A 64 -1.43 -15.17 -4.74
C VAL A 64 0.06 -14.94 -4.99
N GLY A 65 0.53 -15.41 -6.13
CA GLY A 65 1.85 -15.04 -6.66
C GLY A 65 1.78 -13.84 -7.62
N PRO A 66 2.95 -13.40 -8.15
CA PRO A 66 3.04 -12.27 -9.09
C PRO A 66 2.18 -12.40 -10.34
N TRP A 67 1.81 -13.62 -10.76
CA TRP A 67 0.91 -13.87 -11.89
C TRP A 67 -0.45 -13.16 -11.75
N ALA A 68 -0.93 -12.99 -10.50
CA ALA A 68 -2.22 -12.35 -10.24
C ALA A 68 -2.18 -10.83 -10.56
N ILE A 69 -1.02 -10.20 -10.42
CA ILE A 69 -0.81 -8.78 -10.77
C ILE A 69 -1.10 -8.54 -12.25
N ALA A 70 -0.65 -9.47 -13.12
CA ALA A 70 -0.86 -9.37 -14.55
C ALA A 70 -2.33 -9.56 -14.97
N GLN A 71 -3.17 -10.18 -14.12
CA GLN A 71 -4.61 -10.36 -14.39
C GLN A 71 -5.44 -9.11 -14.06
N LEU A 72 -4.88 -8.15 -13.33
CA LEU A 72 -5.57 -6.92 -13.00
C LEU A 72 -5.54 -5.92 -14.16
N PRO A 73 -6.58 -5.09 -14.33
CA PRO A 73 -6.65 -4.13 -15.42
C PRO A 73 -5.49 -3.14 -15.43
N GLN A 74 -5.00 -2.80 -16.63
CA GLN A 74 -3.92 -1.81 -16.79
C GLN A 74 -4.28 -0.41 -16.26
N GLN A 75 -5.57 -0.07 -16.23
CA GLN A 75 -6.03 1.24 -15.75
C GLN A 75 -5.94 1.38 -14.23
N MET A 76 -5.74 0.27 -13.51
CA MET A 76 -5.64 0.24 -12.06
C MET A 76 -4.18 0.32 -11.62
N ILE A 77 -3.92 1.13 -10.61
CA ILE A 77 -2.63 1.16 -9.92
C ILE A 77 -2.52 -0.08 -9.03
N LYS A 78 -1.49 -0.86 -9.25
CA LYS A 78 -1.23 -2.12 -8.55
C LYS A 78 -0.22 -1.88 -7.45
N ASP A 79 -0.71 -1.77 -6.24
CA ASP A 79 0.03 -1.55 -5.00
C ASP A 79 0.31 -2.92 -4.36
N VAL A 80 1.54 -3.40 -4.44
CA VAL A 80 1.90 -4.78 -4.10
C VAL A 80 2.73 -4.79 -2.82
N HIS A 81 2.26 -5.50 -1.82
CA HIS A 81 2.94 -5.69 -0.55
C HIS A 81 3.48 -7.13 -0.44
N LEU A 82 4.79 -7.26 -0.27
CA LEU A 82 5.48 -8.55 -0.25
C LEU A 82 5.77 -9.00 1.19
N MET A 83 5.01 -9.96 1.66
CA MET A 83 5.19 -10.66 2.93
C MET A 83 5.74 -12.07 2.66
N VAL A 84 6.97 -12.13 2.15
CA VAL A 84 7.64 -13.35 1.69
C VAL A 84 9.05 -13.46 2.24
N ASP A 85 9.52 -14.66 2.54
CA ASP A 85 10.82 -14.89 3.18
C ASP A 85 12.02 -14.60 2.25
N ASN A 86 11.88 -14.93 0.96
CA ASN A 86 12.88 -14.60 -0.05
C ASN A 86 12.30 -13.62 -1.08
N PRO A 87 12.35 -12.30 -0.82
CA PRO A 87 11.66 -11.32 -1.66
C PRO A 87 12.29 -11.10 -3.03
N TRP A 88 13.59 -11.32 -3.24
CA TRP A 88 14.26 -10.92 -4.47
C TRP A 88 13.64 -11.47 -5.78
N PRO A 89 13.39 -12.79 -5.92
CA PRO A 89 12.73 -13.31 -7.11
C PRO A 89 11.30 -12.79 -7.28
N VAL A 90 10.60 -12.55 -6.15
CA VAL A 90 9.21 -12.10 -6.14
C VAL A 90 9.12 -10.62 -6.53
N VAL A 91 10.09 -9.79 -6.09
CA VAL A 91 10.23 -8.39 -6.52
C VAL A 91 10.33 -8.29 -8.03
N GLN A 92 11.29 -9.03 -8.62
CA GLN A 92 11.51 -9.02 -10.07
C GLN A 92 10.27 -9.50 -10.84
N ALA A 93 9.65 -10.58 -10.38
CA ALA A 93 8.44 -11.11 -11.00
C ALA A 93 7.23 -10.16 -10.86
N SER A 94 7.12 -9.44 -9.73
CA SER A 94 6.04 -8.45 -9.51
C SER A 94 6.17 -7.24 -10.44
N VAL A 95 7.37 -6.71 -10.59
CA VAL A 95 7.64 -5.62 -11.56
C VAL A 95 7.34 -6.08 -12.98
N LYS A 96 7.83 -7.26 -13.39
CA LYS A 96 7.55 -7.86 -14.70
C LYS A 96 6.04 -8.06 -14.93
N ALA A 97 5.28 -8.36 -13.88
CA ALA A 97 3.82 -8.52 -13.93
C ALA A 97 3.06 -7.19 -13.95
N GLY A 98 3.75 -6.05 -13.85
CA GLY A 98 3.21 -4.71 -13.95
C GLY A 98 2.80 -4.10 -12.61
N ALA A 99 3.50 -4.40 -11.52
CA ALA A 99 3.36 -3.69 -10.24
C ALA A 99 3.78 -2.23 -10.38
N HIS A 100 2.99 -1.30 -9.86
CA HIS A 100 3.26 0.15 -9.87
C HIS A 100 3.92 0.62 -8.57
N CYS A 101 3.56 -0.03 -7.45
CA CYS A 101 4.20 0.15 -6.16
C CYS A 101 4.62 -1.23 -5.65
N VAL A 102 5.82 -1.33 -5.08
CA VAL A 102 6.31 -2.57 -4.46
C VAL A 102 6.81 -2.25 -3.06
N THR A 103 6.12 -2.78 -2.05
CA THR A 103 6.41 -2.58 -0.64
C THR A 103 7.03 -3.83 -0.04
N LEU A 104 8.21 -3.70 0.55
CA LEU A 104 9.03 -4.77 1.14
C LEU A 104 8.98 -4.72 2.66
N GLN A 105 8.93 -5.88 3.31
CA GLN A 105 9.11 -5.96 4.76
C GLN A 105 10.57 -5.71 5.13
N VAL A 106 10.79 -4.84 6.13
CA VAL A 106 12.16 -4.55 6.61
C VAL A 106 12.75 -5.70 7.42
N GLU A 107 11.91 -6.58 7.96
CA GLU A 107 12.29 -7.59 8.94
C GLU A 107 13.10 -8.76 8.37
N ASN A 108 12.83 -9.14 7.14
CA ASN A 108 13.43 -10.33 6.52
C ASN A 108 14.22 -10.04 5.23
N THR A 109 14.59 -8.79 5.01
CA THR A 109 15.22 -8.36 3.78
C THR A 109 16.64 -7.84 4.03
N PRO A 110 17.66 -8.73 4.17
CA PRO A 110 19.03 -8.31 4.50
C PRO A 110 19.70 -7.43 3.43
N HIS A 111 19.21 -7.51 2.19
CA HIS A 111 19.69 -6.70 1.07
C HIS A 111 18.65 -5.67 0.63
N LEU A 112 17.91 -5.10 1.58
CA LEU A 112 16.82 -4.15 1.32
C LEU A 112 17.26 -2.96 0.46
N HIS A 113 18.39 -2.33 0.78
CA HIS A 113 18.93 -1.20 0.01
C HIS A 113 19.18 -1.58 -1.46
N HIS A 114 19.75 -2.78 -1.73
CA HIS A 114 19.96 -3.26 -3.10
C HIS A 114 18.64 -3.41 -3.87
N MET A 115 17.62 -3.95 -3.23
CA MET A 115 16.30 -4.13 -3.87
C MET A 115 15.62 -2.79 -4.14
N LEU A 116 15.68 -1.84 -3.20
CA LEU A 116 15.14 -0.51 -3.37
C LEU A 116 15.90 0.26 -4.48
N HIS A 117 17.22 0.12 -4.56
CA HIS A 117 18.01 0.72 -5.63
C HIS A 117 17.59 0.15 -6.99
N TRP A 118 17.51 -1.19 -7.12
CA TRP A 118 17.05 -1.83 -8.35
C TRP A 118 15.63 -1.41 -8.75
N LEU A 119 14.68 -1.37 -7.78
CA LEU A 119 13.31 -0.85 -8.01
C LEU A 119 13.34 0.61 -8.49
N GLY A 120 14.32 1.38 -8.03
CA GLY A 120 14.55 2.76 -8.44
C GLY A 120 14.85 2.93 -9.92
N GLU A 121 15.31 1.91 -10.60
CA GLU A 121 15.59 1.88 -12.04
C GLU A 121 14.42 1.37 -12.89
N GLN A 122 13.34 0.90 -12.25
CA GLN A 122 12.21 0.28 -12.93
C GLN A 122 11.09 1.27 -13.25
N ASN A 123 10.40 0.99 -14.35
CA ASN A 123 9.17 1.67 -14.75
C ASN A 123 8.05 0.65 -14.96
N ALA A 124 6.82 1.08 -14.74
CA ALA A 124 5.61 0.30 -14.99
C ALA A 124 4.74 0.99 -16.04
N GLU A 125 4.02 0.20 -16.82
CA GLU A 125 3.09 0.72 -17.82
C GLU A 125 1.82 1.24 -17.17
N VAL A 126 1.41 2.44 -17.59
CA VAL A 126 0.15 3.06 -17.22
C VAL A 126 -0.59 3.53 -18.47
N SER A 127 -1.85 3.95 -18.32
CA SER A 127 -2.59 4.52 -19.43
C SER A 127 -1.85 5.75 -20.00
N GLY A 128 -1.44 5.66 -21.27
CA GLY A 128 -0.75 6.73 -21.98
C GLY A 128 0.75 6.79 -21.85
N GLY A 129 1.40 5.77 -21.26
CA GLY A 129 2.87 5.70 -21.18
C GLY A 129 3.39 4.91 -19.98
N THR A 130 4.39 5.42 -19.29
CA THR A 130 5.02 4.77 -18.14
C THR A 130 5.09 5.70 -16.93
N MET A 131 5.18 5.12 -15.74
CA MET A 131 5.53 5.78 -14.49
C MET A 131 6.68 5.03 -13.80
N PRO A 132 7.50 5.71 -12.98
CA PRO A 132 8.49 5.01 -12.16
C PRO A 132 7.79 4.09 -11.17
N VAL A 133 8.33 2.89 -10.95
CA VAL A 133 7.87 2.02 -9.88
C VAL A 133 8.15 2.69 -8.53
N LEU A 134 7.12 2.89 -7.70
CA LEU A 134 7.27 3.48 -6.37
C LEU A 134 7.76 2.41 -5.39
N ARG A 135 8.78 2.79 -4.62
CA ARG A 135 9.47 1.92 -3.68
C ARG A 135 8.86 2.07 -2.30
N GLY A 136 8.40 0.97 -1.73
CA GLY A 136 7.81 0.96 -0.40
C GLY A 136 8.57 0.09 0.59
N ILE A 137 8.48 0.45 1.85
CA ILE A 137 8.84 -0.41 2.98
C ILE A 137 7.67 -0.56 3.93
N SER A 138 7.59 -1.72 4.56
CA SER A 138 6.58 -2.04 5.58
C SER A 138 7.23 -2.48 6.88
N LEU A 139 6.64 -2.07 8.01
CA LEU A 139 7.12 -2.38 9.36
C LEU A 139 6.01 -3.05 10.18
N CYS A 140 6.31 -4.21 10.73
CA CYS A 140 5.45 -4.92 11.67
C CYS A 140 5.23 -4.12 12.97
N PRO A 141 4.20 -4.45 13.76
CA PRO A 141 3.86 -3.72 14.99
C PRO A 141 4.99 -3.50 15.98
N ALA A 142 5.88 -4.47 16.14
CA ALA A 142 7.00 -4.41 17.09
C ALA A 142 8.32 -3.90 16.50
N THR A 143 8.39 -3.69 15.19
CA THR A 143 9.63 -3.29 14.51
C THR A 143 9.98 -1.83 14.82
N PRO A 144 11.22 -1.53 15.22
CA PRO A 144 11.67 -0.18 15.48
C PRO A 144 11.55 0.73 14.25
N LEU A 145 11.10 1.97 14.42
CA LEU A 145 10.93 2.93 13.32
C LEU A 145 12.25 3.45 12.77
N GLU A 146 13.34 3.28 13.51
CA GLU A 146 14.70 3.65 13.12
C GLU A 146 15.17 2.90 11.86
N HIS A 147 14.56 1.76 11.51
CA HIS A 147 14.80 1.07 10.25
C HIS A 147 14.51 1.91 9.00
N ILE A 148 13.71 2.98 9.12
CA ILE A 148 13.41 3.90 8.03
C ILE A 148 14.62 4.77 7.67
N LEU A 149 15.39 5.20 8.68
CA LEU A 149 16.45 6.22 8.52
C LEU A 149 17.54 5.85 7.50
N PRO A 150 18.10 4.62 7.50
CA PRO A 150 19.18 4.28 6.58
C PRO A 150 18.79 4.27 5.10
N ILE A 151 17.48 4.19 4.80
CA ILE A 151 16.93 4.02 3.45
C ILE A 151 15.91 5.10 3.07
N ILE A 152 15.82 6.17 3.86
CA ILE A 152 14.81 7.23 3.69
C ILE A 152 14.91 7.96 2.34
N GLU A 153 16.09 7.97 1.72
CA GLU A 153 16.33 8.55 0.39
C GLU A 153 15.84 7.63 -0.74
N ASP A 154 15.62 6.35 -0.45
CA ASP A 154 15.33 5.32 -1.43
C ASP A 154 13.89 4.84 -1.41
N VAL A 155 13.00 5.52 -0.68
CA VAL A 155 11.60 5.10 -0.55
C VAL A 155 10.63 6.23 -0.86
N GLU A 156 9.51 5.88 -1.47
CA GLU A 156 8.36 6.74 -1.72
C GLU A 156 7.15 6.37 -0.84
N ILE A 157 7.15 5.16 -0.23
CA ILE A 157 6.06 4.68 0.61
C ILE A 157 6.64 4.11 1.91
N VAL A 158 6.13 4.57 3.04
CA VAL A 158 6.32 3.93 4.34
C VAL A 158 4.96 3.40 4.80
N GLN A 159 4.88 2.08 5.01
CA GLN A 159 3.67 1.41 5.48
C GLN A 159 3.91 0.88 6.89
N ILE A 160 3.04 1.24 7.83
CA ILE A 160 3.04 0.66 9.17
C ILE A 160 1.88 -0.31 9.31
N LEU A 161 2.17 -1.51 9.82
CA LEU A 161 1.16 -2.52 10.03
C LEU A 161 0.48 -2.33 11.39
N ALA A 162 -0.84 -2.28 11.38
CA ALA A 162 -1.65 -2.25 12.60
C ALA A 162 -1.83 -3.65 13.22
N VAL A 163 -1.46 -4.70 12.48
CA VAL A 163 -1.64 -6.11 12.85
C VAL A 163 -0.40 -6.91 12.45
N ASN A 164 -0.07 -7.93 13.23
CA ASN A 164 0.94 -8.89 12.79
C ASN A 164 0.40 -9.74 11.62
N PRO A 165 1.08 -9.72 10.47
CA PRO A 165 0.62 -10.44 9.27
C PRO A 165 0.34 -11.92 9.57
N GLY A 166 -0.80 -12.41 9.13
CA GLY A 166 -1.18 -13.81 9.28
C GLY A 166 -1.59 -14.26 10.69
N TYR A 167 -1.17 -13.54 11.74
CA TYR A 167 -1.47 -13.90 13.14
C TYR A 167 -2.67 -13.16 13.72
N GLY A 168 -3.06 -12.02 13.15
CA GLY A 168 -4.22 -11.25 13.60
C GLY A 168 -4.03 -10.46 14.91
N SER A 169 -2.84 -10.50 15.54
CA SER A 169 -2.54 -9.72 16.74
C SER A 169 -2.47 -8.24 16.38
N LYS A 170 -3.44 -7.45 16.86
CA LYS A 170 -3.62 -6.04 16.51
C LYS A 170 -3.03 -5.11 17.56
N LEU A 171 -2.40 -4.02 17.14
CA LEU A 171 -2.04 -2.90 18.01
C LEU A 171 -3.29 -2.29 18.63
N SER A 172 -3.17 -1.78 19.85
CA SER A 172 -4.19 -0.89 20.38
C SER A 172 -4.25 0.39 19.53
N ARG A 173 -5.44 1.00 19.43
CA ARG A 173 -5.64 2.26 18.71
C ARG A 173 -4.62 3.32 19.11
N SER A 174 -4.41 3.53 20.42
CA SER A 174 -3.44 4.50 20.92
C SER A 174 -1.99 4.18 20.53
N ALA A 175 -1.62 2.91 20.45
CA ALA A 175 -0.27 2.51 20.01
C ALA A 175 -0.10 2.78 18.51
N LEU A 176 -1.10 2.50 17.69
CA LEU A 176 -1.08 2.79 16.25
C LEU A 176 -0.94 4.30 15.99
N LEU A 177 -1.76 5.12 16.65
CA LEU A 177 -1.70 6.58 16.51
C LEU A 177 -0.35 7.17 16.92
N ARG A 178 0.22 6.69 18.03
CA ARG A 178 1.58 7.09 18.44
C ARG A 178 2.62 6.72 17.38
N ARG A 179 2.54 5.50 16.82
CA ARG A 179 3.45 5.05 15.77
C ARG A 179 3.35 5.92 14.53
N ALA A 180 2.13 6.23 14.07
CA ALA A 180 1.91 7.10 12.93
C ALA A 180 2.50 8.50 13.17
N ALA A 181 2.23 9.11 14.32
CA ALA A 181 2.79 10.41 14.68
C ALA A 181 4.33 10.41 14.77
N GLN A 182 4.95 9.32 15.26
CA GLN A 182 6.40 9.16 15.29
C GLN A 182 6.99 9.08 13.86
N VAL A 183 6.36 8.36 12.94
CA VAL A 183 6.80 8.34 11.53
C VAL A 183 6.68 9.72 10.92
N VAL A 184 5.57 10.43 11.13
CA VAL A 184 5.40 11.81 10.64
C VAL A 184 6.51 12.72 11.16
N ALA A 185 6.84 12.64 12.46
CA ALA A 185 7.92 13.43 13.06
C ALA A 185 9.28 13.10 12.43
N LEU A 186 9.56 11.80 12.20
CA LEU A 186 10.79 11.32 11.56
C LEU A 186 10.90 11.85 10.13
N LEU A 187 9.83 11.74 9.33
CA LEU A 187 9.80 12.24 7.95
C LEU A 187 9.95 13.77 7.88
N ASN A 188 9.34 14.51 8.81
CA ASN A 188 9.51 15.97 8.91
C ASN A 188 10.95 16.35 9.27
N ALA A 189 11.54 15.68 10.24
CA ALA A 189 12.92 15.93 10.65
C ALA A 189 13.94 15.66 9.52
N ALA A 190 13.63 14.70 8.64
CA ALA A 190 14.44 14.39 7.47
C ALA A 190 14.09 15.27 6.24
N GLY A 191 13.09 16.15 6.29
CA GLY A 191 12.63 16.94 5.15
C GLY A 191 11.96 16.11 4.04
N LYS A 192 11.45 14.91 4.37
CA LYS A 192 10.91 13.93 3.40
C LYS A 192 9.39 13.78 3.43
N ARG A 193 8.69 14.54 4.30
CA ARG A 193 7.24 14.37 4.49
C ARG A 193 6.43 14.49 3.20
N ASP A 194 6.79 15.39 2.33
CA ASP A 194 6.07 15.59 1.06
C ASP A 194 6.42 14.53 0.01
N ALA A 195 7.64 14.02 0.04
CA ALA A 195 8.16 13.05 -0.90
C ALA A 195 7.79 11.60 -0.55
N ILE A 196 7.29 11.34 0.67
CA ILE A 196 6.94 10.00 1.15
C ILE A 196 5.47 9.95 1.54
N LEU A 197 4.77 8.92 1.05
CA LEU A 197 3.41 8.57 1.42
C LEU A 197 3.45 7.66 2.65
N LEU A 198 2.79 8.08 3.74
CA LEU A 198 2.59 7.24 4.92
C LEU A 198 1.29 6.46 4.78
N ALA A 199 1.41 5.13 4.75
CA ALA A 199 0.28 4.20 4.71
C ALA A 199 0.12 3.45 6.05
N VAL A 200 -1.14 3.10 6.37
CA VAL A 200 -1.48 2.18 7.46
C VAL A 200 -2.26 1.02 6.88
N ASP A 201 -1.87 -0.20 7.27
CA ASP A 201 -2.51 -1.43 6.83
C ASP A 201 -2.81 -2.36 8.01
N GLY A 202 -3.89 -3.12 7.89
CA GLY A 202 -4.26 -4.21 8.79
C GLY A 202 -5.47 -3.95 9.68
N SER A 203 -6.58 -4.60 9.35
CA SER A 203 -7.80 -4.73 10.19
C SER A 203 -8.36 -3.41 10.72
N LEU A 204 -8.35 -2.35 9.91
CA LEU A 204 -8.89 -1.04 10.28
C LEU A 204 -10.42 -1.05 10.26
N ASN A 205 -11.02 -0.23 11.12
CA ASN A 205 -12.46 -0.01 11.18
C ASN A 205 -12.81 1.43 10.77
N LEU A 206 -14.01 1.62 10.25
CA LEU A 206 -14.50 2.93 9.81
C LEU A 206 -14.44 3.98 10.93
N GLU A 207 -14.72 3.58 12.17
CA GLU A 207 -14.74 4.45 13.35
C GLU A 207 -13.33 4.94 13.77
N GLU A 208 -12.28 4.21 13.38
CA GLU A 208 -10.89 4.56 13.69
C GLU A 208 -10.30 5.57 12.69
N LEU A 209 -10.89 5.69 11.48
CA LEU A 209 -10.34 6.46 10.37
C LEU A 209 -10.09 7.94 10.71
N PRO A 210 -11.03 8.68 11.36
CA PRO A 210 -10.80 10.11 11.60
C PRO A 210 -9.52 10.38 12.38
N GLU A 211 -9.25 9.61 13.44
CA GLU A 211 -8.04 9.79 14.24
C GLU A 211 -6.78 9.32 13.51
N ILE A 212 -6.88 8.23 12.72
CA ILE A 212 -5.77 7.74 11.91
C ILE A 212 -5.36 8.81 10.88
N ILE A 213 -6.30 9.39 10.16
CA ILE A 213 -6.02 10.45 9.19
C ILE A 213 -5.49 11.72 9.89
N ALA A 214 -6.10 12.14 10.99
CA ALA A 214 -5.64 13.29 11.77
C ALA A 214 -4.22 13.09 12.34
N SER A 215 -3.75 11.85 12.51
CA SER A 215 -2.36 11.57 12.91
C SER A 215 -1.32 11.79 11.79
N GLY A 216 -1.77 12.18 10.59
CA GLY A 216 -0.91 12.49 9.44
C GLY A 216 -0.71 11.30 8.49
N VAL A 217 -1.55 10.28 8.56
CA VAL A 217 -1.58 9.18 7.59
C VAL A 217 -2.17 9.67 6.27
N ASP A 218 -1.49 9.39 5.15
CA ASP A 218 -1.93 9.78 3.81
C ASP A 218 -2.90 8.77 3.22
N ARG A 219 -2.69 7.47 3.51
CA ARG A 219 -3.43 6.36 2.94
C ARG A 219 -3.74 5.27 3.95
N VAL A 220 -4.91 4.68 3.83
CA VAL A 220 -5.27 3.45 4.53
C VAL A 220 -5.45 2.31 3.54
N VAL A 221 -4.99 1.11 3.92
CA VAL A 221 -5.26 -0.13 3.20
C VAL A 221 -6.42 -0.84 3.90
N SER A 222 -7.41 -1.26 3.14
CA SER A 222 -8.54 -2.01 3.67
C SER A 222 -8.99 -3.10 2.72
N GLY A 223 -9.19 -4.29 3.26
CA GLY A 223 -9.72 -5.45 2.56
C GLY A 223 -11.09 -5.84 3.11
N SER A 224 -11.14 -6.77 4.06
CA SER A 224 -12.36 -7.42 4.54
C SER A 224 -13.47 -6.46 4.98
N ALA A 225 -13.14 -5.29 5.50
CA ALA A 225 -14.14 -4.30 5.91
C ALA A 225 -14.92 -3.70 4.72
N LEU A 226 -14.27 -3.59 3.54
CA LEU A 226 -14.88 -3.06 2.33
C LEU A 226 -15.81 -4.07 1.64
N PHE A 227 -15.52 -5.38 1.78
CA PHE A 227 -16.32 -6.44 1.14
C PHE A 227 -17.47 -6.97 2.02
N ARG A 228 -17.72 -6.34 3.18
CA ARG A 228 -18.84 -6.75 4.05
C ARG A 228 -20.19 -6.54 3.37
N ASN A 229 -21.10 -7.52 3.60
CA ASN A 229 -22.50 -7.47 3.15
C ASN A 229 -22.68 -7.31 1.63
N ASP A 230 -21.71 -7.71 0.82
CA ASP A 230 -21.73 -7.57 -0.64
C ASP A 230 -21.97 -6.11 -1.13
N ALA A 231 -21.62 -5.12 -0.35
CA ALA A 231 -21.87 -3.70 -0.58
C ALA A 231 -20.57 -2.92 -0.83
N LEU A 232 -19.70 -3.40 -1.74
CA LEU A 232 -18.37 -2.83 -1.97
C LEU A 232 -18.44 -1.33 -2.29
N ALA A 233 -19.28 -0.93 -3.24
CA ALA A 233 -19.39 0.45 -3.68
C ALA A 233 -19.84 1.39 -2.55
N ASP A 234 -20.85 0.98 -1.78
CA ASP A 234 -21.36 1.75 -0.64
C ASP A 234 -20.31 1.85 0.47
N ASN A 235 -19.63 0.74 0.77
CA ASN A 235 -18.59 0.73 1.79
C ASN A 235 -17.42 1.64 1.40
N ILE A 236 -16.94 1.60 0.15
CA ILE A 236 -15.91 2.51 -0.34
C ILE A 236 -16.37 3.97 -0.22
N SER A 237 -17.57 4.29 -0.68
CA SER A 237 -18.12 5.64 -0.62
C SER A 237 -18.17 6.17 0.83
N ARG A 238 -18.60 5.34 1.78
CA ARG A 238 -18.61 5.68 3.21
C ARG A 238 -17.20 5.90 3.77
N TRP A 239 -16.24 5.05 3.40
CA TRP A 239 -14.85 5.19 3.82
C TRP A 239 -14.23 6.48 3.29
N LEU A 240 -14.40 6.77 2.00
CA LEU A 240 -13.90 8.00 1.38
C LEU A 240 -14.51 9.25 2.00
N THR A 241 -15.83 9.26 2.22
CA THR A 241 -16.50 10.38 2.91
C THR A 241 -15.91 10.61 4.29
N THR A 242 -15.71 9.54 5.07
CA THR A 242 -15.11 9.63 6.41
C THR A 242 -13.66 10.15 6.37
N ILE A 243 -12.85 9.66 5.42
CA ILE A 243 -11.45 10.11 5.25
C ILE A 243 -11.40 11.59 4.84
N HIS A 244 -12.23 12.01 3.89
CA HIS A 244 -12.24 13.42 3.42
C HIS A 244 -12.73 14.39 4.49
N SER A 245 -13.65 13.96 5.35
CA SER A 245 -14.11 14.77 6.47
C SER A 245 -13.10 14.90 7.61
N ALA A 246 -12.06 14.06 7.63
CA ALA A 246 -11.01 14.03 8.64
C ALA A 246 -9.71 14.77 8.22
N LYS A 247 -9.59 15.17 6.94
CA LYS A 247 -8.50 15.98 6.40
C LYS A 247 -8.76 17.47 6.62
#